data_848569c0ea70d22e1b65860d41f1020d
#
_entry.id   848569c0ea70d22e1b65860d41f1020d
#
_cell.length_a   1.000
_cell.length_b   1.000
_cell.length_c   1.000
_cell.angle_alpha   90.00
_cell.angle_beta   90.00
_cell.angle_gamma   90.00
#
_symmetry.space_group_name_H-M   'P 1'
#
loop_
_entity.id
_entity.type
_entity.pdbx_description
1 polymer ?
#
loop_
_entity_poly.entity_id
_entity_poly.type
_entity_poly.pdbx_seq_one_letter_code
_entity_poly.pdbx_strand_id
1 'polypeptide(L)'
;MSQNSVTELTTTVLRKSKGRKLQDGDRLLVHYQGELLNGEQFDASFDFSSFEPEEGRTPFDFVLGAGQVIQGWDQGLNGQKLGEVVELKIPSELAYGEQAIGDTIPSNSPLIFTVEVLAVLPGGEAVPIYLDFKDIGIKTKKLGLTDELLATVQFTQTGLDLNDELNGRDQADLLIGLKGKDTLHGGLGADVLIGGKGKDRFLYTALEDSLVNEEGRDHILDFGKKDKINLQALADELQFIKKGKFSGTAGEVRFAKETLSLDIDGDQSAEFVVALPGVEKLKGSHLLL
;
A
#
# COMPACT_ATOMS: atom_id res chain seq x y z
N MET A 1 15.33 -32.53 -10.78
CA MET A 1 14.93 -31.14 -10.64
C MET A 1 15.03 -30.84 -9.16
N SER A 2 16.00 -30.03 -8.73
CA SER A 2 16.18 -29.70 -7.32
C SER A 2 14.96 -28.87 -6.88
N GLN A 3 14.07 -29.48 -6.10
CA GLN A 3 13.14 -28.73 -5.30
C GLN A 3 13.98 -27.79 -4.42
N ASN A 4 13.72 -26.49 -4.46
CA ASN A 4 14.28 -25.53 -3.51
C ASN A 4 13.78 -25.94 -2.12
N SER A 5 14.59 -26.73 -1.40
CA SER A 5 14.25 -27.15 -0.05
C SER A 5 14.58 -26.01 0.90
N VAL A 6 13.59 -25.52 1.64
CA VAL A 6 13.81 -24.64 2.79
C VAL A 6 14.32 -25.51 3.93
N THR A 7 15.61 -25.37 4.27
CA THR A 7 16.29 -26.18 5.30
C THR A 7 16.55 -25.41 6.59
N GLU A 8 16.33 -24.09 6.57
CA GLU A 8 16.49 -23.21 7.74
C GLU A 8 15.45 -22.10 7.69
N LEU A 9 15.10 -21.58 8.87
CA LEU A 9 14.21 -20.43 8.99
C LEU A 9 14.92 -19.18 8.46
N THR A 10 14.27 -18.50 7.52
CA THR A 10 14.74 -17.18 7.04
C THR A 10 13.65 -16.14 7.22
N THR A 11 14.07 -14.93 7.58
CA THR A 11 13.19 -13.77 7.70
C THR A 11 13.68 -12.66 6.77
N THR A 12 12.83 -12.24 5.84
CA THR A 12 13.12 -11.14 4.91
C THR A 12 12.17 -9.99 5.21
N VAL A 13 12.71 -8.80 5.47
CA VAL A 13 11.88 -7.60 5.73
C VAL A 13 11.46 -6.99 4.38
N LEU A 14 10.17 -7.04 4.06
CA LEU A 14 9.56 -6.48 2.85
C LEU A 14 9.18 -5.00 3.03
N ARG A 15 8.74 -4.61 4.23
CA ARG A 15 8.51 -3.21 4.63
C ARG A 15 9.22 -2.94 5.95
N LYS A 16 10.07 -1.91 5.98
CA LYS A 16 10.81 -1.51 7.19
C LYS A 16 9.99 -0.60 8.07
N SER A 17 10.13 -0.78 9.38
CA SER A 17 9.54 0.09 10.38
C SER A 17 10.57 0.56 11.43
N LYS A 18 10.24 1.65 12.12
CA LYS A 18 10.93 2.16 13.31
C LYS A 18 10.11 1.92 14.57
N GLY A 19 9.02 1.19 14.46
CA GLY A 19 8.16 0.85 15.57
C GLY A 19 8.86 0.05 16.66
N ARG A 20 8.15 -0.22 17.75
CA ARG A 20 8.66 -0.98 18.87
C ARG A 20 9.14 -2.37 18.45
N LYS A 21 10.29 -2.79 18.99
CA LYS A 21 10.82 -4.15 18.77
C LYS A 21 9.96 -5.18 19.53
N LEU A 22 9.63 -6.27 18.87
CA LEU A 22 8.86 -7.40 19.40
C LEU A 22 9.72 -8.27 20.30
N GLN A 23 9.13 -8.85 21.34
CA GLN A 23 9.77 -9.76 22.26
C GLN A 23 8.78 -10.80 22.77
N ASP A 24 9.31 -11.90 23.30
CA ASP A 24 8.49 -12.94 23.92
C ASP A 24 7.58 -12.36 25.03
N GLY A 25 6.34 -12.83 25.07
CA GLY A 25 5.30 -12.33 25.96
C GLY A 25 4.49 -11.16 25.42
N ASP A 26 4.86 -10.57 24.30
CA ASP A 26 4.02 -9.57 23.62
C ASP A 26 2.82 -10.26 22.95
N ARG A 27 1.61 -9.70 23.13
CA ARG A 27 0.44 -10.11 22.33
C ARG A 27 0.41 -9.29 21.06
N LEU A 28 0.45 -9.97 19.93
CA LEU A 28 0.50 -9.38 18.60
C LEU A 28 -0.86 -9.46 17.92
N LEU A 29 -1.22 -8.42 17.19
CA LEU A 29 -2.29 -8.43 16.18
C LEU A 29 -1.65 -8.33 14.81
N VAL A 30 -1.94 -9.28 13.93
CA VAL A 30 -1.26 -9.39 12.62
C VAL A 30 -2.23 -9.63 11.49
N HIS A 31 -1.88 -9.09 10.31
CA HIS A 31 -2.33 -9.64 9.04
C HIS A 31 -1.31 -10.66 8.53
N TYR A 32 -1.78 -11.67 7.81
CA TYR A 32 -0.91 -12.71 7.25
C TYR A 32 -1.49 -13.32 5.98
N GLN A 33 -0.57 -13.90 5.20
CA GLN A 33 -0.83 -14.76 4.05
C GLN A 33 0.12 -15.94 4.12
N GLY A 34 -0.40 -17.16 4.05
CA GLY A 34 0.35 -18.41 4.12
C GLY A 34 0.28 -19.19 2.82
N GLU A 35 1.44 -19.57 2.28
CA GLU A 35 1.60 -20.25 0.99
C GLU A 35 2.52 -21.47 1.09
N LEU A 36 2.27 -22.44 0.22
CA LEU A 36 3.22 -23.51 -0.08
C LEU A 36 4.34 -22.97 -1.01
N LEU A 37 5.45 -23.72 -1.13
CA LEU A 37 6.56 -23.32 -2.02
C LEU A 37 6.18 -23.24 -3.51
N ASN A 38 5.06 -23.82 -3.93
CA ASN A 38 4.55 -23.73 -5.30
C ASN A 38 3.71 -22.47 -5.54
N GLY A 39 3.52 -21.61 -4.50
CA GLY A 39 2.71 -20.41 -4.54
C GLY A 39 1.22 -20.64 -4.27
N GLU A 40 0.81 -21.85 -3.88
CA GLU A 40 -0.57 -22.14 -3.52
C GLU A 40 -0.87 -21.60 -2.12
N GLN A 41 -1.80 -20.63 -2.04
CA GLN A 41 -2.27 -20.07 -0.77
C GLN A 41 -3.14 -21.10 -0.03
N PHE A 42 -2.86 -21.32 1.25
CA PHE A 42 -3.63 -22.24 2.08
C PHE A 42 -4.42 -21.55 3.19
N ASP A 43 -3.99 -20.38 3.63
CA ASP A 43 -4.70 -19.57 4.64
C ASP A 43 -4.22 -18.10 4.58
N ALA A 44 -5.15 -17.16 4.81
CA ALA A 44 -4.81 -15.75 4.88
C ALA A 44 -5.85 -14.96 5.68
N SER A 45 -5.47 -13.85 6.25
CA SER A 45 -6.36 -12.78 6.72
C SER A 45 -6.30 -11.54 5.83
N PHE A 46 -5.31 -11.49 4.92
CA PHE A 46 -5.01 -10.37 4.06
C PHE A 46 -4.26 -10.85 2.82
N ASP A 47 -4.64 -10.37 1.64
CA ASP A 47 -3.92 -10.61 0.40
C ASP A 47 -2.90 -9.48 0.18
N PHE A 48 -1.62 -9.81 0.26
CA PHE A 48 -0.53 -8.84 0.07
C PHE A 48 -0.23 -8.54 -1.41
N SER A 49 -0.90 -9.19 -2.35
CA SER A 49 -0.77 -8.86 -3.78
C SER A 49 -1.78 -7.81 -4.25
N SER A 50 -2.98 -7.82 -3.69
CA SER A 50 -4.03 -6.81 -3.92
C SER A 50 -4.09 -5.75 -2.83
N PHE A 51 -3.43 -5.96 -1.69
CA PHE A 51 -3.50 -5.14 -0.47
C PHE A 51 -4.92 -5.05 0.11
N GLU A 52 -5.67 -6.15 0.05
CA GLU A 52 -7.04 -6.25 0.52
C GLU A 52 -7.21 -7.27 1.66
N PRO A 53 -8.07 -7.00 2.64
CA PRO A 53 -8.48 -8.03 3.61
C PRO A 53 -9.21 -9.16 2.91
N GLU A 54 -8.92 -10.40 3.30
CA GLU A 54 -9.70 -11.55 2.86
C GLU A 54 -11.15 -11.48 3.38
N GLU A 55 -12.12 -11.78 2.53
CA GLU A 55 -13.55 -11.65 2.84
C GLU A 55 -13.93 -12.50 4.07
N GLY A 56 -14.56 -11.84 5.06
CA GLY A 56 -14.99 -12.49 6.30
C GLY A 56 -13.86 -12.85 7.27
N ARG A 57 -12.64 -12.44 6.98
CA ARG A 57 -11.48 -12.68 7.84
C ARG A 57 -11.12 -11.43 8.64
N THR A 58 -10.57 -11.63 9.82
CA THR A 58 -10.07 -10.58 10.70
C THR A 58 -8.59 -10.79 10.98
N PRO A 59 -7.85 -9.73 11.38
CA PRO A 59 -6.50 -9.90 11.86
C PRO A 59 -6.41 -10.96 12.97
N PHE A 60 -5.35 -11.73 12.94
CA PHE A 60 -5.11 -12.81 13.89
C PHE A 60 -4.31 -12.29 15.10
N ASP A 61 -4.67 -12.76 16.30
CA ASP A 61 -3.96 -12.39 17.52
C ASP A 61 -3.42 -13.59 18.29
N PHE A 62 -2.21 -13.43 18.85
CA PHE A 62 -1.53 -14.47 19.63
C PHE A 62 -0.46 -13.85 20.52
N VAL A 63 0.06 -14.63 21.49
CA VAL A 63 1.17 -14.23 22.36
C VAL A 63 2.47 -14.83 21.82
N LEU A 64 3.41 -13.97 21.44
CA LEU A 64 4.71 -14.34 20.90
C LEU A 64 5.53 -15.17 21.91
N GLY A 65 6.13 -16.26 21.46
CA GLY A 65 6.94 -17.17 22.30
C GLY A 65 6.14 -18.08 23.22
N ALA A 66 4.79 -18.05 23.16
CA ALA A 66 3.95 -18.88 24.03
C ALA A 66 3.57 -20.24 23.42
N GLY A 67 4.04 -20.58 22.22
CA GLY A 67 3.70 -21.82 21.52
C GLY A 67 2.25 -21.89 21.06
N GLN A 68 1.61 -20.74 20.85
CA GLN A 68 0.25 -20.64 20.31
C GLN A 68 0.21 -20.75 18.81
N VAL A 69 1.36 -20.59 18.17
CA VAL A 69 1.59 -20.66 16.72
C VAL A 69 2.72 -21.64 16.43
N ILE A 70 2.97 -21.94 15.15
CA ILE A 70 4.11 -22.78 14.74
C ILE A 70 5.42 -22.13 15.18
N GLN A 71 6.44 -22.95 15.47
CA GLN A 71 7.72 -22.48 16.00
C GLN A 71 8.39 -21.46 15.06
N GLY A 72 8.22 -21.60 13.76
CA GLY A 72 8.72 -20.67 12.76
C GLY A 72 8.20 -19.24 12.95
N TRP A 73 6.98 -19.07 13.42
CA TRP A 73 6.44 -17.74 13.75
C TRP A 73 7.03 -17.18 15.05
N ASP A 74 7.03 -17.98 16.13
CA ASP A 74 7.60 -17.55 17.42
C ASP A 74 9.06 -17.12 17.26
N GLN A 75 9.86 -17.87 16.48
CA GLN A 75 11.26 -17.56 16.24
C GLN A 75 11.45 -16.42 15.22
N GLY A 76 10.71 -16.45 14.11
CA GLY A 76 10.88 -15.54 12.98
C GLY A 76 10.38 -14.12 13.24
N LEU A 77 9.38 -13.94 14.12
CA LEU A 77 8.84 -12.66 14.50
C LEU A 77 9.54 -12.04 15.72
N ASN A 78 10.21 -12.83 16.55
CA ASN A 78 10.98 -12.31 17.68
C ASN A 78 12.09 -11.38 17.17
N GLY A 79 12.11 -10.16 17.68
CA GLY A 79 13.09 -9.15 17.29
C GLY A 79 12.72 -8.30 16.08
N GLN A 80 11.66 -8.65 15.35
CA GLN A 80 11.05 -7.78 14.33
C GLN A 80 10.38 -6.57 15.00
N LYS A 81 9.72 -5.70 14.24
CA LYS A 81 9.15 -4.46 14.77
C LYS A 81 7.69 -4.30 14.40
N LEU A 82 6.96 -3.61 15.27
CA LEU A 82 5.63 -3.10 14.96
C LEU A 82 5.66 -2.32 13.64
N GLY A 83 4.76 -2.66 12.72
CA GLY A 83 4.65 -2.07 11.39
C GLY A 83 5.63 -2.63 10.34
N GLU A 84 6.49 -3.60 10.67
CA GLU A 84 7.22 -4.35 9.64
C GLU A 84 6.28 -5.33 8.94
N VAL A 85 6.49 -5.50 7.65
CA VAL A 85 5.99 -6.65 6.89
C VAL A 85 7.19 -7.55 6.61
N VAL A 86 7.06 -8.81 6.99
CA VAL A 86 8.15 -9.79 6.84
C VAL A 86 7.68 -11.02 6.08
N GLU A 87 8.56 -11.56 5.23
CA GLU A 87 8.42 -12.89 4.67
C GLU A 87 9.22 -13.89 5.53
N LEU A 88 8.53 -14.91 6.00
CA LEU A 88 9.12 -16.03 6.73
C LEU A 88 9.13 -17.26 5.83
N LYS A 89 10.31 -17.81 5.52
CA LYS A 89 10.42 -19.15 4.92
C LYS A 89 10.75 -20.13 6.02
N ILE A 90 9.83 -21.04 6.28
CA ILE A 90 9.81 -21.89 7.45
C ILE A 90 10.02 -23.35 7.00
N PRO A 91 11.08 -24.03 7.43
CA PRO A 91 11.23 -25.45 7.16
C PRO A 91 10.15 -26.27 7.89
N SER A 92 9.80 -27.42 7.36
CA SER A 92 8.70 -28.25 7.88
C SER A 92 8.84 -28.57 9.37
N GLU A 93 10.05 -28.75 9.88
CA GLU A 93 10.34 -29.07 11.28
C GLU A 93 9.94 -27.93 12.24
N LEU A 94 9.90 -26.69 11.77
CA LEU A 94 9.42 -25.54 12.53
C LEU A 94 7.98 -25.15 12.19
N ALA A 95 7.31 -25.95 11.33
CA ALA A 95 5.91 -25.85 10.95
C ALA A 95 5.13 -27.07 11.49
N TYR A 96 4.58 -27.90 10.61
CA TYR A 96 3.75 -29.05 10.99
C TYR A 96 4.48 -30.40 10.88
N GLY A 97 5.72 -30.45 10.43
CA GLY A 97 6.55 -31.64 10.33
C GLY A 97 5.93 -32.73 9.46
N GLU A 98 5.93 -33.96 9.97
CA GLU A 98 5.36 -35.12 9.28
C GLU A 98 3.82 -35.13 9.24
N GLN A 99 3.15 -34.19 9.91
CA GLN A 99 1.71 -34.09 9.96
C GLN A 99 1.18 -33.30 8.77
N ALA A 100 0.26 -33.88 7.98
CA ALA A 100 -0.51 -33.14 7.00
C ALA A 100 -1.65 -32.36 7.70
N ILE A 101 -1.98 -31.18 7.21
CA ILE A 101 -3.07 -30.34 7.73
C ILE A 101 -4.19 -30.28 6.68
N GLY A 102 -5.26 -30.96 6.96
CA GLY A 102 -6.36 -31.13 6.01
C GLY A 102 -5.89 -31.67 4.67
N ASP A 103 -6.50 -31.20 3.61
CA ASP A 103 -6.15 -31.52 2.23
C ASP A 103 -5.23 -30.46 1.59
N THR A 104 -4.91 -29.41 2.35
CA THR A 104 -4.20 -28.21 1.82
C THR A 104 -2.72 -28.20 2.09
N ILE A 105 -2.26 -28.70 3.26
CA ILE A 105 -0.82 -28.71 3.59
C ILE A 105 -0.36 -30.17 3.69
N PRO A 106 0.39 -30.69 2.69
CA PRO A 106 0.95 -32.05 2.75
C PRO A 106 1.95 -32.20 3.91
N SER A 107 2.19 -33.45 4.31
CA SER A 107 3.26 -33.76 5.28
C SER A 107 4.63 -33.28 4.79
N ASN A 108 5.48 -32.85 5.71
CA ASN A 108 6.84 -32.35 5.45
C ASN A 108 6.88 -31.12 4.51
N SER A 109 5.83 -30.32 4.49
CA SER A 109 5.78 -29.09 3.69
C SER A 109 6.48 -27.92 4.39
N PRO A 110 7.52 -27.34 3.77
CA PRO A 110 7.97 -26.01 4.14
C PRO A 110 6.90 -24.98 3.79
N LEU A 111 6.80 -23.91 4.56
CA LEU A 111 5.80 -22.88 4.42
C LEU A 111 6.43 -21.51 4.18
N ILE A 112 5.73 -20.67 3.45
CA ILE A 112 6.04 -19.25 3.30
C ILE A 112 4.90 -18.46 3.95
N PHE A 113 5.24 -17.51 4.82
CA PHE A 113 4.27 -16.57 5.36
C PHE A 113 4.73 -15.14 5.12
N THR A 114 3.84 -14.32 4.60
CA THR A 114 3.96 -12.86 4.68
C THR A 114 3.15 -12.40 5.88
N VAL A 115 3.77 -11.63 6.79
CA VAL A 115 3.15 -11.20 8.05
C VAL A 115 3.37 -9.73 8.26
N GLU A 116 2.29 -8.99 8.52
CA GLU A 116 2.28 -7.58 8.95
C GLU A 116 1.90 -7.47 10.41
N VAL A 117 2.69 -6.75 11.22
CA VAL A 117 2.38 -6.50 12.62
C VAL A 117 1.64 -5.18 12.77
N LEU A 118 0.34 -5.24 13.07
CA LEU A 118 -0.59 -4.10 13.15
C LEU A 118 -0.58 -3.44 14.52
N ALA A 119 -0.51 -4.24 15.58
CA ALA A 119 -0.49 -3.76 16.96
C ALA A 119 0.26 -4.72 17.87
N VAL A 120 0.75 -4.18 18.98
CA VAL A 120 1.44 -4.91 20.04
C VAL A 120 0.84 -4.52 21.38
N LEU A 121 0.39 -5.49 22.15
CA LEU A 121 0.12 -5.32 23.59
C LEU A 121 1.32 -5.92 24.36
N PRO A 122 2.22 -5.07 24.92
CA PRO A 122 3.39 -5.54 25.64
C PRO A 122 3.01 -6.39 26.84
N GLY A 123 3.79 -7.43 27.15
CA GLY A 123 3.52 -8.28 28.31
C GLY A 123 3.44 -7.46 29.60
N GLY A 124 2.32 -7.58 30.32
CA GLY A 124 2.04 -6.84 31.56
C GLY A 124 1.41 -5.46 31.38
N GLU A 125 1.22 -4.98 30.16
CA GLU A 125 0.54 -3.70 29.88
C GLU A 125 -0.95 -3.90 29.60
N ALA A 126 -1.73 -2.83 29.77
CA ALA A 126 -3.18 -2.85 29.56
C ALA A 126 -3.62 -2.19 28.24
N VAL A 127 -2.72 -1.45 27.59
CA VAL A 127 -3.03 -0.65 26.39
C VAL A 127 -2.16 -1.09 25.22
N PRO A 128 -2.75 -1.48 24.07
CA PRO A 128 -1.99 -1.83 22.89
C PRO A 128 -1.34 -0.60 22.25
N ILE A 129 -0.19 -0.82 21.63
CA ILE A 129 0.51 0.14 20.79
C ILE A 129 0.16 -0.21 19.34
N TYR A 130 -0.45 0.74 18.65
CA TYR A 130 -0.78 0.61 17.22
C TYR A 130 0.33 1.21 16.33
N LEU A 131 0.38 0.77 15.09
CA LEU A 131 1.23 1.36 14.06
C LEU A 131 0.90 2.85 13.89
N ASP A 132 1.96 3.69 13.87
CA ASP A 132 1.87 5.12 13.56
C ASP A 132 2.57 5.39 12.21
N PHE A 133 2.04 6.31 11.42
CA PHE A 133 2.64 6.73 10.13
C PHE A 133 4.12 7.09 10.23
N LYS A 134 4.56 7.71 11.36
CA LYS A 134 5.98 8.01 11.59
C LYS A 134 6.86 6.77 11.63
N ASP A 135 6.34 5.63 12.07
CA ASP A 135 7.08 4.38 12.23
C ASP A 135 7.46 3.81 10.87
N ILE A 136 6.61 3.96 9.86
CA ILE A 136 6.87 3.60 8.46
C ILE A 136 7.49 4.76 7.65
N GLY A 137 7.82 5.87 8.31
CA GLY A 137 8.58 6.98 7.73
C GLY A 137 7.77 8.07 7.05
N ILE A 138 6.43 8.04 7.18
CA ILE A 138 5.53 9.07 6.66
C ILE A 138 5.56 10.29 7.58
N LYS A 139 5.92 11.44 7.02
CA LYS A 139 6.02 12.73 7.73
C LYS A 139 4.74 13.55 7.49
N THR A 140 3.66 13.21 8.18
CA THR A 140 2.31 13.76 7.98
C THR A 140 2.30 15.29 7.86
N LYS A 141 2.91 16.02 8.80
CA LYS A 141 2.99 17.49 8.77
C LYS A 141 3.69 18.04 7.52
N LYS A 142 4.74 17.36 7.04
CA LYS A 142 5.49 17.81 5.86
C LYS A 142 4.70 17.61 4.57
N LEU A 143 3.87 16.58 4.53
CA LEU A 143 3.05 16.22 3.38
C LEU A 143 1.72 16.98 3.36
N GLY A 144 1.38 17.71 4.43
CA GLY A 144 0.08 18.35 4.54
C GLY A 144 -1.06 17.36 4.84
N LEU A 145 -0.72 16.16 5.33
CA LEU A 145 -1.68 15.16 5.76
C LEU A 145 -2.24 15.59 7.12
N THR A 146 -3.34 16.33 7.12
CA THR A 146 -3.98 16.88 8.32
C THR A 146 -5.01 15.92 8.90
N ASP A 147 -5.42 16.16 10.15
CA ASP A 147 -6.47 15.37 10.79
C ASP A 147 -7.82 15.53 10.06
N GLU A 148 -8.09 16.72 9.48
CA GLU A 148 -9.28 16.96 8.67
C GLU A 148 -9.27 16.11 7.40
N LEU A 149 -8.13 16.02 6.71
CA LEU A 149 -8.00 15.21 5.50
C LEU A 149 -8.09 13.72 5.84
N LEU A 150 -7.46 13.28 6.94
CA LEU A 150 -7.57 11.89 7.40
C LEU A 150 -8.99 11.52 7.83
N ALA A 151 -9.79 12.48 8.32
CA ALA A 151 -11.16 12.21 8.73
C ALA A 151 -12.11 11.92 7.56
N THR A 152 -11.74 12.26 6.32
CA THR A 152 -12.51 11.92 5.11
C THR A 152 -12.19 10.53 4.58
N VAL A 153 -11.02 9.99 4.90
CA VAL A 153 -10.54 8.68 4.43
C VAL A 153 -11.38 7.53 5.00
N GLN A 154 -11.87 6.69 4.11
CA GLN A 154 -12.67 5.49 4.46
C GLN A 154 -11.82 4.22 4.50
N PHE A 155 -10.77 4.16 3.68
CA PHE A 155 -9.88 3.02 3.55
C PHE A 155 -8.43 3.48 3.41
N THR A 156 -7.49 2.72 3.94
CA THR A 156 -6.06 3.00 3.82
C THR A 156 -5.32 1.77 3.31
N GLN A 157 -4.59 1.94 2.23
CA GLN A 157 -3.67 0.94 1.69
C GLN A 157 -2.22 1.42 1.85
N THR A 158 -1.35 0.56 2.36
CA THR A 158 0.08 0.86 2.47
C THR A 158 0.89 -0.25 1.84
N GLY A 159 1.64 0.10 0.81
CA GLY A 159 2.51 -0.82 0.09
C GLY A 159 3.71 -1.31 0.90
N LEU A 160 4.59 -1.99 0.20
CA LEU A 160 5.84 -2.53 0.71
C LEU A 160 7.02 -1.60 0.33
N ASP A 161 8.26 -2.01 0.65
CA ASP A 161 9.47 -1.35 0.12
C ASP A 161 9.84 -1.94 -1.27
N LEU A 162 8.84 -2.28 -2.09
CA LEU A 162 8.91 -2.94 -3.41
C LEU A 162 8.25 -2.07 -4.48
N ASN A 163 8.00 -2.65 -5.66
CA ASN A 163 7.19 -1.98 -6.69
C ASN A 163 5.76 -2.50 -6.56
N ASP A 164 4.88 -1.65 -6.10
CA ASP A 164 3.53 -2.01 -5.71
C ASP A 164 2.49 -1.48 -6.71
N GLU A 165 1.36 -2.16 -6.80
CA GLU A 165 0.16 -1.70 -7.47
C GLU A 165 -0.95 -1.55 -6.44
N LEU A 166 -1.30 -0.29 -6.12
CA LEU A 166 -2.28 0.05 -5.10
C LEU A 166 -3.54 0.56 -5.79
N ASN A 167 -4.66 -0.07 -5.49
CA ASN A 167 -5.95 0.29 -6.06
C ASN A 167 -6.93 0.64 -4.93
N GLY A 168 -7.41 1.87 -4.93
CA GLY A 168 -8.48 2.32 -4.05
C GLY A 168 -9.85 1.80 -4.49
N ARG A 169 -10.88 2.28 -3.82
CA ARG A 169 -12.27 1.85 -3.97
C ARG A 169 -13.16 2.98 -4.52
N ASP A 170 -14.45 2.91 -4.23
CA ASP A 170 -15.42 3.93 -4.69
C ASP A 170 -15.56 5.11 -3.70
N GLN A 171 -14.74 5.21 -2.67
CA GLN A 171 -14.80 6.23 -1.62
C GLN A 171 -13.43 6.86 -1.39
N ALA A 172 -13.37 7.92 -0.59
CA ALA A 172 -12.12 8.59 -0.29
C ALA A 172 -11.11 7.68 0.41
N ASP A 173 -9.98 7.41 -0.24
CA ASP A 173 -8.95 6.48 0.16
C ASP A 173 -7.61 7.18 0.43
N LEU A 174 -6.76 6.52 1.24
CA LEU A 174 -5.37 6.91 1.43
C LEU A 174 -4.46 5.79 0.90
N LEU A 175 -3.76 6.04 -0.20
CA LEU A 175 -2.83 5.10 -0.79
C LEU A 175 -1.39 5.57 -0.57
N ILE A 176 -0.52 4.68 -0.05
CA ILE A 176 0.87 4.99 0.31
C ILE A 176 1.81 3.95 -0.31
N GLY A 177 2.59 4.31 -1.34
CA GLY A 177 3.53 3.41 -2.04
C GLY A 177 4.82 3.11 -1.26
N LEU A 178 5.34 4.05 -0.45
CA LEU A 178 6.60 3.97 0.33
C LEU A 178 7.86 4.01 -0.54
N LYS A 179 8.48 2.90 -0.88
CA LYS A 179 9.67 2.81 -1.73
C LYS A 179 9.39 1.84 -2.86
N GLY A 180 9.73 2.26 -4.04
CA GLY A 180 9.51 1.41 -5.19
C GLY A 180 9.36 2.19 -6.48
N LYS A 181 8.76 1.56 -7.45
CA LYS A 181 8.16 2.20 -8.61
C LYS A 181 6.69 1.83 -8.58
N ASP A 182 5.96 2.59 -7.80
CA ASP A 182 4.62 2.22 -7.43
C ASP A 182 3.61 2.76 -8.44
N THR A 183 2.52 2.05 -8.63
CA THR A 183 1.35 2.52 -9.38
C THR A 183 0.20 2.68 -8.42
N LEU A 184 -0.34 3.90 -8.33
CA LEU A 184 -1.45 4.24 -7.46
C LEU A 184 -2.64 4.67 -8.31
N HIS A 185 -3.78 4.02 -8.12
CA HIS A 185 -5.06 4.34 -8.73
C HIS A 185 -6.09 4.53 -7.60
N GLY A 186 -6.51 5.77 -7.36
CA GLY A 186 -7.44 6.11 -6.28
C GLY A 186 -8.80 5.45 -6.45
N GLY A 187 -9.32 5.45 -7.69
CA GLY A 187 -10.68 5.04 -8.00
C GLY A 187 -11.64 6.21 -7.91
N LEU A 188 -12.87 5.95 -7.51
CA LEU A 188 -13.84 7.02 -7.26
C LEU A 188 -13.63 7.60 -5.86
N GLY A 189 -13.81 8.90 -5.70
CA GLY A 189 -13.72 9.53 -4.39
C GLY A 189 -12.85 10.78 -4.40
N ALA A 190 -12.50 11.25 -3.20
CA ALA A 190 -11.50 12.29 -3.02
C ALA A 190 -10.27 11.67 -2.36
N ASP A 191 -9.37 11.13 -3.16
CA ASP A 191 -8.30 10.28 -2.69
C ASP A 191 -7.05 11.06 -2.30
N VAL A 192 -6.32 10.50 -1.34
CA VAL A 192 -5.03 11.01 -0.91
C VAL A 192 -3.95 10.02 -1.35
N LEU A 193 -3.12 10.45 -2.28
CA LEU A 193 -2.11 9.60 -2.91
C LEU A 193 -0.71 10.06 -2.50
N ILE A 194 0.11 9.13 -2.00
CA ILE A 194 1.50 9.35 -1.59
C ILE A 194 2.37 8.28 -2.25
N GLY A 195 3.11 8.64 -3.31
CA GLY A 195 4.00 7.72 -4.02
C GLY A 195 5.20 7.30 -3.17
N GLY A 196 5.79 8.25 -2.43
CA GLY A 196 6.93 7.96 -1.57
C GLY A 196 8.27 8.17 -2.27
N LYS A 197 9.17 7.18 -2.20
CA LYS A 197 10.48 7.24 -2.84
C LYS A 197 10.50 6.37 -4.07
N GLY A 198 10.60 6.99 -5.23
CA GLY A 198 10.69 6.15 -6.41
C GLY A 198 10.58 6.86 -7.73
N LYS A 199 9.92 6.20 -8.63
CA LYS A 199 9.43 6.71 -9.90
C LYS A 199 7.99 6.25 -10.00
N ASP A 200 7.14 6.96 -9.33
CA ASP A 200 5.79 6.51 -9.08
C ASP A 200 4.85 6.96 -10.20
N ARG A 201 3.80 6.22 -10.39
CA ARG A 201 2.78 6.48 -11.40
C ARG A 201 1.44 6.65 -10.71
N PHE A 202 0.82 7.79 -10.92
CA PHE A 202 -0.55 8.06 -10.52
C PHE A 202 -1.45 7.84 -11.73
N LEU A 203 -2.28 6.80 -11.68
CA LEU A 203 -3.09 6.32 -12.79
C LEU A 203 -4.52 6.84 -12.68
N TYR A 204 -5.05 7.35 -13.78
CA TYR A 204 -6.43 7.77 -13.94
C TYR A 204 -7.02 7.08 -15.17
N THR A 205 -8.16 6.43 -14.99
CA THR A 205 -8.82 5.60 -16.01
C THR A 205 -10.16 6.14 -16.46
N ALA A 206 -10.78 6.99 -15.65
CA ALA A 206 -12.05 7.66 -15.93
C ALA A 206 -12.00 9.13 -15.44
N LEU A 207 -12.87 9.98 -16.00
CA LEU A 207 -12.96 11.37 -15.55
C LEU A 207 -13.51 11.48 -14.13
N GLU A 208 -14.30 10.52 -13.73
CA GLU A 208 -14.90 10.40 -12.41
C GLU A 208 -13.91 10.04 -11.33
N ASP A 209 -12.70 9.57 -11.71
CA ASP A 209 -11.63 9.25 -10.74
C ASP A 209 -11.17 10.50 -9.98
N SER A 210 -11.32 11.71 -10.52
CA SER A 210 -11.03 12.94 -9.78
C SER A 210 -11.86 14.13 -10.28
N LEU A 211 -12.74 14.62 -9.44
CA LEU A 211 -13.73 15.63 -9.83
C LEU A 211 -13.22 17.07 -9.69
N VAL A 212 -13.93 17.99 -10.34
CA VAL A 212 -13.64 19.44 -10.30
C VAL A 212 -13.93 20.02 -8.92
N ASN A 213 -14.96 19.54 -8.22
CA ASN A 213 -15.29 19.96 -6.87
C ASN A 213 -14.32 19.39 -5.83
N GLU A 214 -14.22 20.03 -4.68
CA GLU A 214 -13.27 19.62 -3.63
C GLU A 214 -13.66 18.30 -2.94
N GLU A 215 -14.95 17.93 -2.99
CA GLU A 215 -15.48 16.72 -2.34
C GLU A 215 -15.13 15.42 -3.09
N GLY A 216 -14.79 15.52 -4.37
CA GLY A 216 -14.39 14.38 -5.20
C GLY A 216 -13.03 14.59 -5.88
N ARG A 217 -12.19 15.51 -5.40
CA ARG A 217 -10.88 15.82 -5.97
C ARG A 217 -9.76 15.09 -5.27
N ASP A 218 -8.94 14.43 -6.04
CA ASP A 218 -7.73 13.79 -5.54
C ASP A 218 -6.61 14.76 -5.18
N HIS A 219 -5.79 14.30 -4.22
CA HIS A 219 -4.62 15.00 -3.75
C HIS A 219 -3.38 14.10 -3.84
N ILE A 220 -2.42 14.46 -4.70
CA ILE A 220 -1.11 13.82 -4.72
C ILE A 220 -0.16 14.66 -3.87
N LEU A 221 0.19 14.19 -2.66
CA LEU A 221 0.83 15.02 -1.64
C LEU A 221 2.35 15.13 -1.77
N ASP A 222 3.01 14.25 -2.54
CA ASP A 222 4.48 14.20 -2.61
C ASP A 222 5.03 14.10 -4.03
N PHE A 223 4.25 14.53 -5.03
CA PHE A 223 4.63 14.45 -6.44
C PHE A 223 6.02 15.01 -6.72
N GLY A 224 6.93 14.15 -7.17
CA GLY A 224 8.32 14.44 -7.37
C GLY A 224 8.75 14.51 -8.85
N LYS A 225 10.04 14.83 -9.07
CA LYS A 225 10.59 15.02 -10.44
C LYS A 225 10.64 13.77 -11.31
N LYS A 226 10.50 12.58 -10.71
CA LYS A 226 10.61 11.30 -11.42
C LYS A 226 9.26 10.65 -11.65
N ASP A 227 8.24 11.17 -10.99
CA ASP A 227 6.91 10.61 -11.00
C ASP A 227 6.15 11.00 -12.26
N LYS A 228 5.09 10.24 -12.53
CA LYS A 228 4.24 10.40 -13.69
C LYS A 228 2.77 10.43 -13.29
N ILE A 229 2.01 11.28 -13.95
CA ILE A 229 0.55 11.18 -13.97
C ILE A 229 0.16 10.58 -15.31
N ASN A 230 -0.56 9.48 -15.30
CA ASN A 230 -1.02 8.77 -16.48
C ASN A 230 -2.49 9.10 -16.74
N LEU A 231 -2.75 9.79 -17.84
CA LEU A 231 -4.06 10.24 -18.31
C LEU A 231 -4.47 9.59 -19.62
N GLN A 232 -3.68 8.63 -20.16
CA GLN A 232 -3.85 8.05 -21.48
C GLN A 232 -5.21 7.38 -21.71
N ALA A 233 -5.87 6.95 -20.63
CA ALA A 233 -7.20 6.34 -20.71
C ALA A 233 -8.35 7.36 -20.78
N LEU A 234 -8.08 8.64 -20.49
CA LEU A 234 -9.13 9.67 -20.41
C LEU A 234 -9.55 10.20 -21.78
N ALA A 235 -8.65 10.22 -22.77
CA ALA A 235 -8.94 10.58 -24.15
C ALA A 235 -7.85 10.14 -25.11
N ASP A 236 -8.19 9.99 -26.40
CA ASP A 236 -7.27 9.56 -27.45
C ASP A 236 -6.19 10.61 -27.78
N GLU A 237 -6.51 11.90 -27.66
CA GLU A 237 -5.62 13.02 -27.97
C GLU A 237 -5.60 14.02 -26.84
N LEU A 238 -4.52 14.06 -26.07
CA LEU A 238 -4.32 15.01 -24.98
C LEU A 238 -3.12 15.93 -25.28
N GLN A 239 -3.27 17.24 -25.02
CA GLN A 239 -2.24 18.25 -25.27
C GLN A 239 -1.91 19.06 -24.01
N PHE A 240 -0.68 19.00 -23.52
CA PHE A 240 -0.26 19.82 -22.39
C PHE A 240 0.05 21.26 -22.78
N ILE A 241 -0.84 22.20 -22.42
CA ILE A 241 -0.74 23.64 -22.70
C ILE A 241 0.00 24.44 -21.60
N LYS A 242 0.60 23.77 -20.63
CA LYS A 242 1.34 24.35 -19.48
C LYS A 242 0.41 25.20 -18.60
N LYS A 243 0.70 26.52 -18.46
CA LYS A 243 -0.09 27.48 -17.65
C LYS A 243 -1.12 28.25 -18.47
N GLY A 244 -1.28 27.92 -19.75
CA GLY A 244 -2.24 28.56 -20.65
C GLY A 244 -3.67 28.49 -20.10
N LYS A 245 -4.54 29.39 -20.56
CA LYS A 245 -5.97 29.19 -20.42
C LYS A 245 -6.44 28.19 -21.47
N PHE A 246 -7.48 27.46 -21.21
CA PHE A 246 -8.13 26.63 -22.19
C PHE A 246 -8.54 27.47 -23.42
N SER A 247 -8.21 27.00 -24.60
CA SER A 247 -8.42 27.72 -25.86
C SER A 247 -9.79 27.43 -26.47
N GLY A 248 -10.46 26.38 -26.02
CA GLY A 248 -11.64 25.81 -26.64
C GLY A 248 -11.28 24.64 -27.59
N THR A 249 -10.10 24.09 -27.44
CA THR A 249 -9.71 22.85 -28.12
C THR A 249 -9.88 21.68 -27.16
N ALA A 250 -10.59 20.65 -27.58
CA ALA A 250 -10.79 19.43 -26.79
C ALA A 250 -9.46 18.75 -26.46
N GLY A 251 -9.37 18.16 -25.25
CA GLY A 251 -8.18 17.43 -24.81
C GLY A 251 -7.04 18.29 -24.27
N GLU A 252 -7.29 19.58 -23.95
CA GLU A 252 -6.27 20.45 -23.36
C GLU A 252 -6.02 20.14 -21.89
N VAL A 253 -4.75 19.82 -21.55
CA VAL A 253 -4.28 19.61 -20.16
C VAL A 253 -3.48 20.82 -19.72
N ARG A 254 -3.82 21.43 -18.60
CA ARG A 254 -3.11 22.58 -18.04
C ARG A 254 -2.67 22.34 -16.60
N PHE A 255 -1.61 23.03 -16.18
CA PHE A 255 -1.17 23.04 -14.78
C PHE A 255 -1.01 24.48 -14.29
N ALA A 256 -1.82 24.86 -13.33
CA ALA A 256 -1.76 26.20 -12.71
C ALA A 256 -2.23 26.15 -11.26
N LYS A 257 -1.59 26.91 -10.37
CA LYS A 257 -1.95 27.00 -8.94
C LYS A 257 -2.00 25.62 -8.26
N GLU A 258 -0.94 24.85 -8.46
CA GLU A 258 -0.81 23.49 -7.89
C GLU A 258 -1.91 22.51 -8.30
N THR A 259 -2.57 22.76 -9.43
CA THR A 259 -3.70 21.98 -9.92
C THR A 259 -3.47 21.59 -11.37
N LEU A 260 -3.59 20.30 -11.67
CA LEU A 260 -3.70 19.75 -13.02
C LEU A 260 -5.18 19.73 -13.39
N SER A 261 -5.53 20.26 -14.56
CA SER A 261 -6.92 20.31 -15.04
C SER A 261 -6.97 19.88 -16.50
N LEU A 262 -8.05 19.21 -16.90
CA LEU A 262 -8.30 18.72 -18.26
C LEU A 262 -9.66 19.23 -18.74
N ASP A 263 -9.65 19.87 -19.90
CA ASP A 263 -10.83 20.24 -20.70
C ASP A 263 -10.95 19.25 -21.84
N ILE A 264 -11.89 18.30 -21.71
CA ILE A 264 -12.00 17.16 -22.63
C ILE A 264 -12.86 17.47 -23.86
N ASP A 265 -13.84 18.36 -23.74
CA ASP A 265 -14.80 18.66 -24.80
C ASP A 265 -14.55 19.99 -25.51
N GLY A 266 -13.63 20.81 -24.97
CA GLY A 266 -13.25 22.11 -25.55
C GLY A 266 -14.22 23.24 -25.22
N ASP A 267 -14.99 23.14 -24.18
CA ASP A 267 -15.92 24.19 -23.73
C ASP A 267 -15.24 25.28 -22.88
N GLN A 268 -13.94 25.14 -22.62
CA GLN A 268 -13.07 25.99 -21.79
C GLN A 268 -13.29 25.81 -20.28
N SER A 269 -14.02 24.79 -19.87
CA SER A 269 -14.16 24.36 -18.49
C SER A 269 -13.31 23.09 -18.26
N ALA A 270 -13.15 22.67 -17.03
CA ALA A 270 -12.47 21.42 -16.73
C ALA A 270 -13.48 20.37 -16.29
N GLU A 271 -13.38 19.15 -16.80
CA GLU A 271 -14.15 17.98 -16.35
C GLU A 271 -13.37 17.13 -15.35
N PHE A 272 -12.03 17.28 -15.34
CA PHE A 272 -11.13 16.50 -14.48
C PHE A 272 -10.10 17.41 -13.83
N VAL A 273 -9.85 17.23 -12.52
CA VAL A 273 -8.92 18.07 -11.75
C VAL A 273 -8.21 17.27 -10.66
N VAL A 274 -6.87 17.36 -10.60
CA VAL A 274 -6.06 16.78 -9.53
C VAL A 274 -5.25 17.86 -8.82
N ALA A 275 -5.24 17.85 -7.50
CA ALA A 275 -4.43 18.75 -6.69
C ALA A 275 -3.02 18.18 -6.48
N LEU A 276 -2.00 19.03 -6.67
CA LEU A 276 -0.58 18.73 -6.51
C LEU A 276 0.07 19.74 -5.54
N PRO A 277 -0.25 19.71 -4.26
CA PRO A 277 0.23 20.68 -3.28
C PRO A 277 1.77 20.75 -3.26
N GLY A 278 2.33 21.96 -3.25
CA GLY A 278 3.76 22.18 -3.24
C GLY A 278 4.47 22.02 -4.59
N VAL A 279 3.77 21.67 -5.65
CA VAL A 279 4.33 21.58 -7.01
C VAL A 279 4.25 22.94 -7.71
N GLU A 280 5.36 23.65 -7.83
CA GLU A 280 5.42 24.96 -8.50
C GLU A 280 5.39 24.85 -10.03
N LYS A 281 5.91 23.75 -10.58
CA LYS A 281 6.08 23.57 -12.02
C LYS A 281 5.93 22.12 -12.44
N LEU A 282 5.00 21.86 -13.33
CA LEU A 282 4.84 20.60 -14.04
C LEU A 282 5.46 20.69 -15.45
N LYS A 283 6.03 19.61 -15.94
CA LYS A 283 6.58 19.49 -17.29
C LYS A 283 5.79 18.44 -18.07
N GLY A 284 5.72 18.57 -19.39
CA GLY A 284 5.12 17.53 -20.24
C GLY A 284 5.73 16.14 -20.03
N SER A 285 7.03 16.08 -19.66
CA SER A 285 7.67 14.81 -19.32
C SER A 285 7.17 14.14 -18.02
N HIS A 286 6.37 14.81 -17.22
CA HIS A 286 5.72 14.24 -16.02
C HIS A 286 4.35 13.63 -16.35
N LEU A 287 3.87 13.83 -17.57
CA LEU A 287 2.57 13.34 -18.03
C LEU A 287 2.77 12.19 -19.02
N LEU A 288 1.88 11.22 -18.97
CA LEU A 288 1.61 10.24 -20.01
C LEU A 288 0.24 10.60 -20.60
N LEU A 289 0.27 11.16 -21.80
CA LEU A 289 -0.89 11.67 -22.54
C LEU A 289 -1.19 10.78 -23.71
#